data_9e0fe841ea2aa57b344dbb2f8e0329c3
#
_entry.id   9e0fe841ea2aa57b344dbb2f8e0329c3
#
_cell.length_a   1.000
_cell.length_b   1.000
_cell.length_c   1.000
_cell.angle_alpha   90.00
_cell.angle_beta   90.00
_cell.angle_gamma   90.00
#
_symmetry.space_group_name_H-M   'P 1'
#
loop_
_entity.id
_entity.type
_entity.pdbx_description
1 polymer ?
#
loop_
_entity_poly.entity_id
_entity_poly.type
_entity_poly.pdbx_seq_one_letter_code
_entity_poly.pdbx_strand_id
1 'polypeptide(L)'
;HEVIGATMSIWGKDGMALKTGHKNACYGPDEVEDIEEARKIAKQLDIPYYVFNCVEQYEKIVLENFKSEYIQGRTPNPCVWCNALVKFGALPLMAKENGLEFDKFATGHYARVEKGENGRFLLKRGLAPHKDQSYFLYRLKQDQLKNILLPLGTYTKEEIRNCLLYTS
;
A
#
# COMPACT_ATOMS: atom_id res chain seq x y z
N HIS A 1 5.49 -13.61 -15.23
CA HIS A 1 4.23 -13.22 -14.60
C HIS A 1 3.59 -12.11 -15.42
N GLU A 2 2.29 -12.15 -15.55
CA GLU A 2 1.50 -11.01 -16.02
C GLU A 2 1.33 -10.03 -14.86
N VAL A 3 1.59 -8.75 -15.09
CA VAL A 3 1.60 -7.71 -14.04
C VAL A 3 0.68 -6.59 -14.42
N ILE A 4 -0.14 -6.15 -13.46
CA ILE A 4 -1.04 -5.00 -13.60
C ILE A 4 -0.68 -3.99 -12.50
N GLY A 5 -0.47 -2.73 -12.87
CA GLY A 5 -0.27 -1.64 -11.92
C GLY A 5 -1.60 -1.10 -11.40
N ALA A 6 -1.70 -0.89 -10.10
CA ALA A 6 -2.88 -0.31 -9.46
C ALA A 6 -2.50 0.73 -8.41
N THR A 7 -3.15 1.89 -8.45
CA THR A 7 -3.01 2.94 -7.43
C THR A 7 -4.37 3.28 -6.83
N MET A 8 -4.42 3.47 -5.53
CA MET A 8 -5.58 4.04 -4.84
C MET A 8 -5.45 5.56 -4.80
N SER A 9 -6.47 6.29 -5.25
CA SER A 9 -6.63 7.72 -4.99
C SER A 9 -7.43 7.89 -3.70
N ILE A 10 -6.88 8.61 -2.75
CA ILE A 10 -7.44 8.80 -1.40
C ILE A 10 -7.56 10.27 -0.99
N TRP A 11 -7.05 11.19 -1.83
CA TRP A 11 -7.15 12.62 -1.61
C TRP A 11 -8.38 13.21 -2.31
N GLY A 12 -9.36 13.69 -1.53
CA GLY A 12 -10.54 14.40 -2.07
C GLY A 12 -10.18 15.83 -2.48
N LYS A 13 -10.79 16.30 -3.57
CA LYS A 13 -10.58 17.68 -4.10
C LYS A 13 -10.95 18.80 -3.12
N ASP A 14 -11.74 18.50 -2.09
CA ASP A 14 -12.22 19.45 -1.08
C ASP A 14 -11.31 19.55 0.16
N GLY A 15 -10.23 18.79 0.21
CA GLY A 15 -9.22 18.88 1.25
C GLY A 15 -8.47 20.20 1.15
N MET A 16 -8.45 21.00 2.24
CA MET A 16 -7.67 22.24 2.30
C MET A 16 -6.19 21.94 1.99
N ALA A 17 -5.74 22.37 0.82
CA ALA A 17 -4.38 22.21 0.36
C ALA A 17 -3.42 23.11 1.14
N LEU A 18 -2.96 22.66 2.27
CA LEU A 18 -1.75 23.20 2.88
C LEU A 18 -0.57 22.62 2.11
N LYS A 19 -0.04 23.39 1.17
CA LYS A 19 1.24 23.06 0.51
C LYS A 19 2.34 23.18 1.57
N THR A 20 2.71 22.06 2.16
CA THR A 20 3.72 22.01 3.25
C THR A 20 5.13 21.80 2.71
N GLY A 21 5.49 22.04 1.53
CA GLY A 21 6.86 21.95 1.00
C GLY A 21 7.64 20.63 1.25
N HIS A 22 7.02 19.68 1.91
CA HIS A 22 7.55 18.34 2.17
C HIS A 22 6.69 17.31 1.44
N LYS A 23 7.31 16.32 0.79
CA LYS A 23 6.59 15.19 0.20
C LYS A 23 5.75 14.50 1.30
N ASN A 24 4.44 14.59 1.16
CA ASN A 24 3.50 13.85 2.00
C ASN A 24 3.58 12.37 1.59
N ALA A 25 3.47 11.44 2.56
CA ALA A 25 3.71 10.02 2.30
C ALA A 25 2.71 9.44 1.28
N CYS A 26 1.46 9.21 1.69
CA CYS A 26 0.44 8.60 0.81
C CYS A 26 -0.83 9.44 0.70
N TYR A 27 -0.94 10.51 1.50
CA TYR A 27 -2.13 11.34 1.61
C TYR A 27 -1.73 12.81 1.54
N GLY A 28 -2.11 13.49 0.48
CA GLY A 28 -1.76 14.89 0.32
C GLY A 28 -2.07 15.45 -1.07
N PRO A 29 -1.87 16.76 -1.25
CA PRO A 29 -2.19 17.48 -2.49
C PRO A 29 -1.34 17.04 -3.69
N ASP A 30 -0.22 16.37 -3.47
CA ASP A 30 0.72 15.91 -4.52
C ASP A 30 0.28 14.57 -5.14
N GLU A 31 -0.87 14.00 -4.72
CA GLU A 31 -1.38 12.71 -5.20
C GLU A 31 -1.50 12.64 -6.73
N VAL A 32 -1.91 13.75 -7.37
CA VAL A 32 -2.06 13.79 -8.83
C VAL A 32 -0.69 13.61 -9.51
N GLU A 33 0.35 14.24 -8.98
CA GLU A 33 1.72 14.13 -9.51
C GLU A 33 2.25 12.70 -9.31
N ASP A 34 2.04 12.12 -8.13
CA ASP A 34 2.44 10.73 -7.82
C ASP A 34 1.74 9.71 -8.73
N ILE A 35 0.45 9.91 -9.04
CA ILE A 35 -0.31 9.08 -9.99
C ILE A 35 0.28 9.18 -11.39
N GLU A 36 0.62 10.39 -11.85
CA GLU A 36 1.20 10.59 -13.18
C GLU A 36 2.63 10.01 -13.26
N GLU A 37 3.43 10.10 -12.21
CA GLU A 37 4.72 9.42 -12.15
C GLU A 37 4.55 7.88 -12.23
N ALA A 38 3.62 7.32 -11.48
CA ALA A 38 3.34 5.89 -11.52
C ALA A 38 2.85 5.43 -12.91
N ARG A 39 2.03 6.25 -13.58
CA ARG A 39 1.56 6.00 -14.96
C ARG A 39 2.71 5.97 -15.97
N LYS A 40 3.67 6.89 -15.84
CA LYS A 40 4.87 6.91 -16.70
C LYS A 40 5.71 5.65 -16.51
N ILE A 41 5.91 5.22 -15.26
CA ILE A 41 6.63 3.98 -14.96
C ILE A 41 5.91 2.76 -15.53
N ALA A 42 4.61 2.66 -15.35
CA ALA A 42 3.82 1.55 -15.92
C ALA A 42 3.93 1.50 -17.44
N LYS A 43 3.91 2.65 -18.10
CA LYS A 43 4.13 2.75 -19.55
C LYS A 43 5.54 2.31 -19.97
N GLN A 44 6.57 2.65 -19.21
CA GLN A 44 7.94 2.20 -19.48
C GLN A 44 8.09 0.68 -19.32
N LEU A 45 7.34 0.10 -18.39
CA LEU A 45 7.32 -1.35 -18.14
C LEU A 45 6.36 -2.11 -19.08
N ASP A 46 5.63 -1.40 -19.94
CA ASP A 46 4.60 -1.96 -20.85
C ASP A 46 3.54 -2.79 -20.10
N ILE A 47 3.07 -2.28 -18.94
CA ILE A 47 2.02 -2.92 -18.15
C ILE A 47 0.75 -2.07 -18.07
N PRO A 48 -0.45 -2.68 -18.03
CA PRO A 48 -1.70 -1.98 -17.76
C PRO A 48 -1.65 -1.28 -16.41
N TYR A 49 -2.25 -0.08 -16.32
CA TYR A 49 -2.26 0.71 -15.09
C TYR A 49 -3.63 1.31 -14.81
N TYR A 50 -4.12 1.11 -13.60
CA TYR A 50 -5.44 1.55 -13.16
C TYR A 50 -5.36 2.40 -11.89
N VAL A 51 -6.25 3.39 -11.80
CA VAL A 51 -6.41 4.24 -10.62
C VAL A 51 -7.81 4.04 -10.05
N PHE A 52 -7.91 3.69 -8.78
CA PHE A 52 -9.17 3.44 -8.09
C PHE A 52 -9.45 4.56 -7.09
N ASN A 53 -10.62 5.16 -7.17
CA ASN A 53 -11.05 6.18 -6.22
C ASN A 53 -11.48 5.51 -4.90
N CYS A 54 -10.63 5.62 -3.89
CA CYS A 54 -10.84 5.10 -2.53
C CYS A 54 -11.08 6.22 -1.51
N VAL A 55 -11.43 7.43 -1.94
CA VAL A 55 -11.59 8.61 -1.06
C VAL A 55 -12.61 8.34 0.03
N GLU A 56 -13.81 7.89 -0.34
CA GLU A 56 -14.88 7.61 0.63
C GLU A 56 -14.48 6.55 1.66
N GLN A 57 -13.84 5.45 1.21
CA GLN A 57 -13.37 4.39 2.09
C GLN A 57 -12.26 4.90 3.02
N TYR A 58 -11.36 5.74 2.51
CA TYR A 58 -10.29 6.31 3.31
C TYR A 58 -10.83 7.29 4.37
N GLU A 59 -11.73 8.16 4.00
CA GLU A 59 -12.36 9.12 4.92
C GLU A 59 -13.08 8.39 6.04
N LYS A 60 -13.97 7.47 5.71
CA LYS A 60 -14.79 6.73 6.67
C LYS A 60 -13.97 5.79 7.58
N ILE A 61 -12.95 5.14 7.05
CA ILE A 61 -12.18 4.13 7.81
C ILE A 61 -11.00 4.78 8.53
N VAL A 62 -10.25 5.63 7.85
CA VAL A 62 -8.97 6.12 8.36
C VAL A 62 -9.13 7.48 9.04
N LEU A 63 -9.76 8.46 8.39
CA LEU A 63 -9.86 9.82 8.96
C LEU A 63 -10.85 9.88 10.13
N GLU A 64 -11.96 9.17 10.08
CA GLU A 64 -12.90 9.12 11.21
C GLU A 64 -12.25 8.42 12.42
N ASN A 65 -11.55 7.30 12.21
CA ASN A 65 -10.79 6.65 13.28
C ASN A 65 -9.72 7.57 13.85
N PHE A 66 -8.95 8.24 12.99
CA PHE A 66 -7.91 9.17 13.40
C PHE A 66 -8.48 10.28 14.32
N LYS A 67 -9.57 10.92 13.92
CA LYS A 67 -10.25 11.94 14.71
C LYS A 67 -10.75 11.38 16.05
N SER A 68 -11.40 10.20 16.01
CA SER A 68 -11.94 9.56 17.21
C SER A 68 -10.86 9.21 18.24
N GLU A 69 -9.72 8.69 17.80
CA GLU A 69 -8.60 8.37 18.70
C GLU A 69 -8.03 9.62 19.38
N TYR A 70 -7.86 10.73 18.65
CA TYR A 70 -7.42 11.99 19.25
C TYR A 70 -8.41 12.56 20.25
N ILE A 71 -9.72 12.54 19.97
CA ILE A 71 -10.76 12.99 20.88
C ILE A 71 -10.72 12.19 22.19
N GLN A 72 -10.33 10.89 22.12
CA GLN A 72 -10.22 10.01 23.27
C GLN A 72 -8.83 10.08 23.97
N GLY A 73 -7.97 11.02 23.57
CA GLY A 73 -6.64 11.21 24.16
C GLY A 73 -5.62 10.12 23.76
N ARG A 74 -5.87 9.37 22.71
CA ARG A 74 -4.96 8.34 22.21
C ARG A 74 -4.21 8.83 20.97
N THR A 75 -3.03 8.24 20.70
CA THR A 75 -2.25 8.53 19.50
C THR A 75 -2.62 7.52 18.39
N PRO A 76 -3.32 7.93 17.33
CA PRO A 76 -3.73 7.04 16.26
C PRO A 76 -2.56 6.65 15.35
N ASN A 77 -2.69 5.47 14.72
CA ASN A 77 -1.81 5.08 13.63
C ASN A 77 -2.65 4.84 12.35
N PRO A 78 -2.84 5.86 11.52
CA PRO A 78 -3.66 5.78 10.31
C PRO A 78 -3.14 4.74 9.31
N CYS A 79 -1.81 4.53 9.23
CA CYS A 79 -1.21 3.56 8.30
C CYS A 79 -1.65 2.12 8.58
N VAL A 80 -1.85 1.75 9.85
CA VAL A 80 -2.32 0.41 10.24
C VAL A 80 -3.75 0.16 9.74
N TRP A 81 -4.62 1.16 9.87
CA TRP A 81 -6.00 1.08 9.40
C TRP A 81 -6.05 1.11 7.86
N CYS A 82 -5.33 2.03 7.24
CA CYS A 82 -5.25 2.13 5.79
C CYS A 82 -4.76 0.83 5.16
N ASN A 83 -3.66 0.26 5.64
CA ASN A 83 -3.17 -1.00 5.08
C ASN A 83 -4.19 -2.12 5.21
N ALA A 84 -4.76 -2.35 6.41
CA ALA A 84 -5.64 -3.47 6.63
C ALA A 84 -6.99 -3.36 5.88
N LEU A 85 -7.59 -2.18 5.81
CA LEU A 85 -8.97 -2.04 5.37
C LEU A 85 -9.12 -1.32 4.02
N VAL A 86 -8.17 -0.47 3.63
CA VAL A 86 -8.22 0.21 2.33
C VAL A 86 -7.28 -0.48 1.33
N LYS A 87 -5.97 -0.47 1.57
CA LYS A 87 -4.96 -0.98 0.62
C LYS A 87 -5.07 -2.48 0.34
N PHE A 88 -5.19 -3.30 1.38
CA PHE A 88 -5.36 -4.76 1.27
C PHE A 88 -6.81 -5.22 1.49
N GLY A 89 -7.74 -4.29 1.64
CA GLY A 89 -9.18 -4.54 1.78
C GLY A 89 -9.97 -4.03 0.59
N ALA A 90 -10.34 -2.74 0.61
CA ALA A 90 -11.21 -2.14 -0.41
C ALA A 90 -10.60 -2.15 -1.81
N LEU A 91 -9.32 -1.77 -1.96
CA LEU A 91 -8.68 -1.67 -3.27
C LEU A 91 -8.70 -2.98 -4.08
N PRO A 92 -8.30 -4.15 -3.55
CA PRO A 92 -8.40 -5.41 -4.29
C PRO A 92 -9.83 -5.81 -4.64
N LEU A 93 -10.81 -5.47 -3.79
CA LEU A 93 -12.22 -5.72 -4.07
C LEU A 93 -12.72 -4.85 -5.22
N MET A 94 -12.45 -3.54 -5.18
CA MET A 94 -12.79 -2.61 -6.25
C MET A 94 -12.14 -3.00 -7.58
N ALA A 95 -10.90 -3.46 -7.56
CA ALA A 95 -10.23 -3.94 -8.76
C ALA A 95 -10.98 -5.12 -9.39
N LYS A 96 -11.39 -6.11 -8.59
CA LYS A 96 -12.19 -7.26 -9.05
C LYS A 96 -13.57 -6.87 -9.54
N GLU A 97 -14.26 -5.97 -8.83
CA GLU A 97 -15.57 -5.43 -9.23
C GLU A 97 -15.50 -4.68 -10.57
N ASN A 98 -14.35 -4.11 -10.90
CA ASN A 98 -14.07 -3.48 -12.19
C ASN A 98 -13.50 -4.45 -13.25
N GLY A 99 -13.61 -5.76 -13.02
CA GLY A 99 -13.27 -6.79 -13.99
C GLY A 99 -11.79 -7.15 -14.07
N LEU A 100 -10.96 -6.72 -13.11
CA LEU A 100 -9.56 -7.15 -13.07
C LEU A 100 -9.44 -8.51 -12.38
N GLU A 101 -8.91 -9.47 -13.10
CA GLU A 101 -8.58 -10.80 -12.57
C GLU A 101 -7.10 -10.84 -12.17
N PHE A 102 -6.81 -11.30 -10.97
CA PHE A 102 -5.46 -11.49 -10.45
C PHE A 102 -5.43 -12.50 -9.30
N ASP A 103 -4.35 -13.24 -9.20
CA ASP A 103 -4.13 -14.25 -8.14
C ASP A 103 -3.56 -13.63 -6.87
N LYS A 104 -2.70 -12.62 -7.03
CA LYS A 104 -1.94 -12.00 -5.93
C LYS A 104 -1.95 -10.48 -6.02
N PHE A 105 -1.92 -9.85 -4.87
CA PHE A 105 -1.77 -8.41 -4.74
C PHE A 105 -0.37 -8.11 -4.14
N ALA A 106 0.48 -7.43 -4.90
CA ALA A 106 1.85 -7.14 -4.52
C ALA A 106 2.04 -5.69 -4.06
N THR A 107 2.88 -5.47 -3.06
CA THR A 107 3.28 -4.13 -2.62
C THR A 107 4.75 -4.08 -2.21
N GLY A 108 5.34 -2.87 -2.22
CA GLY A 108 6.72 -2.62 -1.84
C GLY A 108 7.00 -2.57 -0.33
N HIS A 109 6.17 -3.17 0.52
CA HIS A 109 6.46 -3.20 1.96
C HIS A 109 7.63 -4.13 2.30
N TYR A 110 8.53 -3.64 3.14
CA TYR A 110 9.64 -4.42 3.70
C TYR A 110 9.14 -5.28 4.86
N ALA A 111 8.42 -6.35 4.52
CA ALA A 111 7.95 -7.39 5.43
C ALA A 111 7.88 -8.71 4.68
N ARG A 112 7.72 -9.83 5.37
CA ARG A 112 7.61 -11.15 4.75
C ARG A 112 6.34 -11.86 5.17
N VAL A 113 5.81 -12.67 4.27
CA VAL A 113 4.70 -13.58 4.56
C VAL A 113 5.15 -14.98 4.21
N GLU A 114 5.05 -15.88 5.17
CA GLU A 114 5.43 -17.28 5.01
C GLU A 114 4.28 -18.20 5.46
N LYS A 115 4.14 -19.36 4.82
CA LYS A 115 3.20 -20.37 5.27
C LYS A 115 3.85 -21.21 6.36
N GLY A 116 3.26 -21.22 7.55
CA GLY A 116 3.71 -22.05 8.67
C GLY A 116 3.29 -23.51 8.53
N GLU A 117 3.85 -24.39 9.35
CA GLU A 117 3.62 -25.83 9.37
C GLU A 117 2.15 -26.21 9.60
N ASN A 118 1.44 -25.40 10.38
CA ASN A 118 0.00 -25.57 10.65
C ASN A 118 -0.90 -25.00 9.54
N GLY A 119 -0.32 -24.63 8.39
CA GLY A 119 -1.04 -24.06 7.24
C GLY A 119 -1.42 -22.59 7.36
N ARG A 120 -1.16 -21.94 8.50
CA ARG A 120 -1.40 -20.50 8.70
C ARG A 120 -0.32 -19.67 8.03
N PHE A 121 -0.72 -18.49 7.54
CA PHE A 121 0.22 -17.49 7.03
C PHE A 121 0.77 -16.64 8.18
N LEU A 122 2.08 -16.51 8.25
CA LEU A 122 2.81 -15.78 9.28
C LEU A 122 3.36 -14.48 8.69
N LEU A 123 3.02 -13.36 9.30
CA LEU A 123 3.67 -12.09 9.02
C LEU A 123 5.00 -12.06 9.78
N LYS A 124 6.09 -11.86 9.06
CA LYS A 124 7.45 -11.78 9.60
C LYS A 124 8.11 -10.45 9.27
N ARG A 125 9.07 -10.07 10.08
CA ARG A 125 9.88 -8.87 9.81
C ARG A 125 10.65 -9.00 8.51
N GLY A 126 10.85 -7.88 7.81
CA GLY A 126 11.76 -7.80 6.68
C GLY A 126 13.21 -8.10 7.08
N LEU A 127 14.04 -8.52 6.13
CA LEU A 127 15.47 -8.78 6.39
C LEU A 127 16.28 -7.49 6.62
N ALA A 128 15.79 -6.33 6.15
CA ALA A 128 16.39 -5.04 6.43
C ALA A 128 15.86 -4.45 7.76
N PRO A 129 16.57 -4.56 8.90
CA PRO A 129 16.02 -4.22 10.22
C PRO A 129 15.59 -2.76 10.34
N HIS A 130 16.32 -1.84 9.70
CA HIS A 130 16.04 -0.40 9.71
C HIS A 130 14.92 0.02 8.76
N LYS A 131 14.38 -0.92 7.97
CA LYS A 131 13.29 -0.68 6.99
C LYS A 131 12.08 -1.57 7.24
N ASP A 132 12.10 -2.39 8.28
CA ASP A 132 10.98 -3.27 8.61
C ASP A 132 9.67 -2.49 8.73
N GLN A 133 8.67 -2.96 7.98
CA GLN A 133 7.34 -2.38 7.91
C GLN A 133 6.25 -3.36 8.38
N SER A 134 6.63 -4.49 8.96
CA SER A 134 5.68 -5.48 9.48
C SER A 134 4.74 -4.88 10.53
N TYR A 135 5.20 -3.88 11.28
CA TYR A 135 4.40 -3.15 12.26
C TYR A 135 3.13 -2.53 11.65
N PHE A 136 3.18 -2.03 10.42
CA PHE A 136 2.01 -1.43 9.77
C PHE A 136 1.02 -2.46 9.22
N LEU A 137 1.37 -3.75 9.26
CA LEU A 137 0.64 -4.86 8.63
C LEU A 137 0.03 -5.84 9.64
N TYR A 138 0.22 -5.65 10.94
CA TYR A 138 -0.18 -6.63 11.97
C TYR A 138 -1.69 -6.91 12.02
N ARG A 139 -2.52 -6.02 11.48
CA ARG A 139 -3.99 -6.19 11.41
C ARG A 139 -4.45 -7.03 10.21
N LEU A 140 -3.57 -7.42 9.31
CA LEU A 140 -3.93 -8.24 8.16
C LEU A 140 -4.46 -9.61 8.62
N LYS A 141 -5.57 -10.03 8.03
CA LYS A 141 -6.21 -11.31 8.28
C LYS A 141 -5.57 -12.42 7.44
N GLN A 142 -5.89 -13.68 7.76
CA GLN A 142 -5.32 -14.85 7.09
C GLN A 142 -5.66 -14.92 5.58
N ASP A 143 -6.86 -14.55 5.21
CA ASP A 143 -7.30 -14.44 3.82
C ASP A 143 -6.53 -13.37 3.05
N GLN A 144 -6.23 -12.23 3.68
CA GLN A 144 -5.38 -11.20 3.10
C GLN A 144 -3.94 -11.67 2.98
N LEU A 145 -3.35 -12.19 4.07
CA LEU A 145 -1.96 -12.70 4.08
C LEU A 145 -1.72 -13.78 3.03
N LYS A 146 -2.73 -14.65 2.80
CA LYS A 146 -2.67 -15.69 1.75
C LYS A 146 -2.51 -15.10 0.35
N ASN A 147 -3.11 -13.94 0.09
CA ASN A 147 -3.25 -13.38 -1.25
C ASN A 147 -2.28 -12.23 -1.56
N ILE A 148 -1.41 -11.86 -0.62
CA ILE A 148 -0.42 -10.79 -0.84
C ILE A 148 0.97 -11.33 -1.15
N LEU A 149 1.73 -10.49 -1.87
CA LEU A 149 3.16 -10.66 -2.08
C LEU A 149 3.89 -9.41 -1.59
N LEU A 150 5.00 -9.61 -0.89
CA LEU A 150 5.87 -8.54 -0.38
C LEU A 150 7.29 -8.75 -0.91
N PRO A 151 7.55 -8.46 -2.19
CA PRO A 151 8.82 -8.83 -2.84
C PRO A 151 10.05 -8.22 -2.16
N LEU A 152 9.92 -7.02 -1.60
CA LEU A 152 11.04 -6.31 -0.97
C LEU A 152 11.42 -6.83 0.42
N GLY A 153 10.62 -7.72 1.00
CA GLY A 153 10.83 -8.22 2.36
C GLY A 153 12.12 -9.03 2.56
N THR A 154 12.68 -9.58 1.48
CA THR A 154 13.90 -10.40 1.48
C THR A 154 15.15 -9.66 1.00
N TYR A 155 15.04 -8.35 0.75
CA TYR A 155 16.13 -7.53 0.23
C TYR A 155 16.47 -6.36 1.14
N THR A 156 17.70 -5.93 1.10
CA THR A 156 18.14 -4.64 1.65
C THR A 156 17.80 -3.51 0.66
N LYS A 157 17.78 -2.27 1.16
CA LYS A 157 17.56 -1.11 0.28
C LYS A 157 18.70 -0.92 -0.73
N GLU A 158 19.91 -1.33 -0.38
CA GLU A 158 21.09 -1.26 -1.25
C GLU A 158 20.96 -2.25 -2.41
N GLU A 159 20.59 -3.51 -2.13
CA GLU A 159 20.34 -4.51 -3.17
C GLU A 159 19.25 -4.06 -4.14
N ILE A 160 18.15 -3.47 -3.63
CA ILE A 160 17.08 -2.93 -4.50
C ILE A 160 17.58 -1.79 -5.36
N ARG A 161 18.35 -0.85 -4.81
CA ARG A 161 18.94 0.27 -5.60
C ARG A 161 19.86 -0.24 -6.69
N ASN A 162 20.73 -1.19 -6.37
CA ASN A 162 21.63 -1.79 -7.34
C ASN A 162 20.85 -2.50 -8.46
N CYS A 163 19.79 -3.24 -8.12
CA CYS A 163 18.91 -3.88 -9.11
C CYS A 163 18.26 -2.84 -10.04
N LEU A 164 17.73 -1.75 -9.50
CA LEU A 164 17.08 -0.68 -10.29
C LEU A 164 18.08 0.03 -11.22
N LEU A 165 19.35 0.23 -10.80
CA LEU A 165 20.39 0.84 -11.63
C LEU A 165 20.82 -0.06 -12.80
N TYR A 166 20.65 -1.37 -12.69
CA TYR A 166 20.94 -2.33 -13.77
C TYR A 166 19.80 -2.47 -14.78
N THR A 167 18.59 -2.03 -14.44
CA THR A 167 17.38 -2.18 -15.26
C THR A 167 16.87 -0.86 -15.87
N SER A 168 17.53 0.25 -15.59
CA SER A 168 17.17 1.59 -16.08
C SER A 168 18.02 2.05 -17.27
#